data_b34cc43621f50756dafca58567cd5111
#
_entry.id   b34cc43621f50756dafca58567cd5111
#
_cell.length_a   1.000
_cell.length_b   1.000
_cell.length_c   1.000
_cell.angle_alpha   90.00
_cell.angle_beta   90.00
_cell.angle_gamma   90.00
#
_symmetry.space_group_name_H-M   'P 1'
#
loop_
_entity.id
_entity.type
_entity.pdbx_description
1 polymer ?
#
loop_
_entity_poly.entity_id
_entity_poly.type
_entity_poly.pdbx_seq_one_letter_code
_entity_poly.pdbx_strand_id
1 'polypeptide(L)'
;MEFNEKLQELRKNKGLTQEELAEVLFVSRTAISKWESGRGYPSIDSLKEIAKYFSVTIDELLSSNEVLSIAEEDNKQKEKHLKGLIFGLLDISALMFFFLPFFGQKENGIVQEVSLLSLNGIATYLKTSYYAIVISIAVYGILTLTFQNYQKTFWVKNRNKISLILNVAAVLLFIISSQPYAGTFLFIFLIIKALMLIKWQ
;
A
#
# COMPACT_ATOMS: atom_id res chain seq x y z
N MET A 1 -26.50 18.56 17.44
CA MET A 1 -26.65 18.50 15.97
C MET A 1 -25.38 17.81 15.44
N GLU A 2 -25.55 16.74 14.73
CA GLU A 2 -24.41 15.99 14.17
C GLU A 2 -23.84 16.67 12.92
N PHE A 3 -22.62 16.32 12.54
CA PHE A 3 -21.93 16.91 11.39
C PHE A 3 -22.75 16.87 10.09
N ASN A 4 -23.37 15.73 9.80
CA ASN A 4 -24.20 15.54 8.62
C ASN A 4 -25.36 16.54 8.52
N GLU A 5 -26.04 16.79 9.64
CA GLU A 5 -27.15 17.75 9.72
C GLU A 5 -26.64 19.19 9.53
N LYS A 6 -25.52 19.54 10.20
CA LYS A 6 -24.89 20.86 10.07
C LYS A 6 -24.42 21.15 8.66
N LEU A 7 -23.74 20.18 8.00
CA LEU A 7 -23.28 20.35 6.62
C LEU A 7 -24.47 20.59 5.67
N GLN A 8 -25.52 19.81 5.83
CA GLN A 8 -26.74 19.96 5.02
C GLN A 8 -27.41 21.33 5.25
N GLU A 9 -27.48 21.78 6.50
CA GLU A 9 -28.02 23.10 6.84
C GLU A 9 -27.19 24.22 6.24
N LEU A 10 -25.87 24.21 6.42
CA LEU A 10 -24.96 25.22 5.85
C LEU A 10 -25.08 25.30 4.33
N ARG A 11 -25.15 24.15 3.66
CA ARG A 11 -25.32 24.10 2.20
C ARG A 11 -26.68 24.69 1.79
N LYS A 12 -27.76 24.28 2.43
CA LYS A 12 -29.11 24.81 2.13
C LYS A 12 -29.23 26.31 2.39
N ASN A 13 -28.63 26.80 3.47
CA ASN A 13 -28.59 28.23 3.78
C ASN A 13 -27.88 29.07 2.71
N LYS A 14 -26.88 28.48 2.02
CA LYS A 14 -26.23 29.11 0.84
C LYS A 14 -26.97 28.83 -0.47
N GLY A 15 -28.10 28.13 -0.48
CA GLY A 15 -28.87 27.82 -1.68
C GLY A 15 -28.21 26.83 -2.64
N LEU A 16 -27.19 26.08 -2.18
CA LEU A 16 -26.41 25.20 -3.03
C LEU A 16 -27.04 23.80 -3.15
N THR A 17 -26.91 23.22 -4.34
CA THR A 17 -27.12 21.76 -4.55
C THR A 17 -25.92 20.96 -4.04
N GLN A 18 -26.07 19.64 -3.89
CA GLN A 18 -24.94 18.77 -3.55
C GLN A 18 -23.82 18.76 -4.63
N GLU A 19 -24.20 18.95 -5.89
CA GLU A 19 -23.29 19.06 -7.04
C GLU A 19 -22.44 20.33 -6.93
N GLU A 20 -23.07 21.49 -6.77
CA GLU A 20 -22.39 22.78 -6.65
C GLU A 20 -21.44 22.82 -5.42
N LEU A 21 -21.87 22.26 -4.29
CA LEU A 21 -20.98 22.15 -3.12
C LEU A 21 -19.79 21.24 -3.40
N ALA A 22 -19.99 20.14 -4.13
CA ALA A 22 -18.93 19.22 -4.51
C ALA A 22 -17.89 19.88 -5.43
N GLU A 23 -18.33 20.68 -6.40
CA GLU A 23 -17.46 21.46 -7.30
C GLU A 23 -16.61 22.46 -6.51
N VAL A 24 -17.22 23.22 -5.61
CA VAL A 24 -16.52 24.22 -4.78
C VAL A 24 -15.48 23.59 -3.87
N LEU A 25 -15.75 22.42 -3.31
CA LEU A 25 -14.86 21.70 -2.41
C LEU A 25 -13.89 20.76 -3.14
N PHE A 26 -13.91 20.71 -4.49
CA PHE A 26 -13.10 19.82 -5.32
C PHE A 26 -13.22 18.33 -4.93
N VAL A 27 -14.45 17.91 -4.61
CA VAL A 27 -14.77 16.52 -4.25
C VAL A 27 -15.85 15.95 -5.16
N SER A 28 -16.15 14.66 -5.07
CA SER A 28 -17.26 14.09 -5.84
C SER A 28 -18.60 14.38 -5.16
N ARG A 29 -19.68 14.51 -5.97
CA ARG A 29 -21.05 14.61 -5.44
C ARG A 29 -21.38 13.43 -4.51
N THR A 30 -20.88 12.24 -4.82
CA THR A 30 -21.07 11.05 -3.98
C THR A 30 -20.44 11.19 -2.60
N ALA A 31 -19.34 11.95 -2.46
CA ALA A 31 -18.74 12.25 -1.18
C ALA A 31 -19.68 13.15 -0.34
N ILE A 32 -20.18 14.25 -0.92
CA ILE A 32 -21.15 15.14 -0.25
C ILE A 32 -22.37 14.35 0.19
N SER A 33 -22.95 13.52 -0.70
CA SER A 33 -24.12 12.69 -0.37
C SER A 33 -23.85 11.71 0.80
N LYS A 34 -22.65 11.11 0.87
CA LYS A 34 -22.25 10.25 2.00
C LYS A 34 -22.16 11.03 3.30
N TRP A 35 -21.53 12.20 3.26
CA TRP A 35 -21.34 13.05 4.43
C TRP A 35 -22.68 13.54 5.00
N GLU A 36 -23.57 14.06 4.14
CA GLU A 36 -24.89 14.53 4.55
C GLU A 36 -25.84 13.41 5.00
N SER A 37 -25.59 12.17 4.59
CA SER A 37 -26.38 11.00 5.02
C SER A 37 -25.81 10.28 6.25
N GLY A 38 -24.73 10.79 6.86
CA GLY A 38 -24.08 10.17 8.01
C GLY A 38 -23.37 8.84 7.71
N ARG A 39 -23.19 8.48 6.42
CA ARG A 39 -22.54 7.21 6.02
C ARG A 39 -21.02 7.30 5.93
N GLY A 40 -20.43 8.39 6.36
CA GLY A 40 -19.00 8.63 6.42
C GLY A 40 -18.68 10.08 6.71
N TYR A 41 -17.43 10.34 7.06
CA TYR A 41 -16.92 11.67 7.36
C TYR A 41 -15.96 12.15 6.27
N PRO A 42 -15.79 13.48 6.09
CA PRO A 42 -14.74 14.05 5.27
C PRO A 42 -13.35 13.78 5.88
N SER A 43 -12.32 13.80 5.06
CA SER A 43 -10.93 13.84 5.55
C SER A 43 -10.67 15.15 6.31
N ILE A 44 -9.58 15.20 7.09
CA ILE A 44 -9.18 16.41 7.82
C ILE A 44 -8.98 17.60 6.86
N ASP A 45 -8.43 17.34 5.66
CA ASP A 45 -8.23 18.40 4.67
C ASP A 45 -9.56 18.88 4.08
N SER A 46 -10.49 17.98 3.79
CA SER A 46 -11.84 18.35 3.37
C SER A 46 -12.60 19.13 4.45
N LEU A 47 -12.43 18.78 5.74
CA LEU A 47 -13.02 19.54 6.85
C LEU A 47 -12.49 20.96 6.93
N LYS A 48 -11.18 21.17 6.72
CA LYS A 48 -10.60 22.51 6.66
C LYS A 48 -11.20 23.34 5.53
N GLU A 49 -11.36 22.74 4.34
CA GLU A 49 -11.97 23.43 3.20
C GLU A 49 -13.46 23.73 3.44
N ILE A 50 -14.22 22.83 4.07
CA ILE A 50 -15.61 23.07 4.48
C ILE A 50 -15.67 24.23 5.47
N ALA A 51 -14.86 24.20 6.54
CA ALA A 51 -14.80 25.23 7.56
C ALA A 51 -14.48 26.62 6.95
N LYS A 52 -13.48 26.67 6.06
CA LYS A 52 -13.07 27.86 5.33
C LYS A 52 -14.18 28.38 4.43
N TYR A 53 -14.82 27.52 3.65
CA TYR A 53 -15.86 27.92 2.70
C TYR A 53 -17.10 28.47 3.38
N PHE A 54 -17.51 27.85 4.50
CA PHE A 54 -18.66 28.30 5.26
C PHE A 54 -18.32 29.36 6.33
N SER A 55 -17.04 29.71 6.49
CA SER A 55 -16.55 30.66 7.49
C SER A 55 -16.95 30.26 8.92
N VAL A 56 -16.85 28.98 9.22
CA VAL A 56 -17.08 28.39 10.55
C VAL A 56 -15.82 27.70 11.05
N THR A 57 -15.74 27.47 12.36
CA THR A 57 -14.64 26.68 12.92
C THR A 57 -14.89 25.18 12.80
N ILE A 58 -13.84 24.37 12.87
CA ILE A 58 -13.98 22.90 12.88
C ILE A 58 -14.74 22.45 14.13
N ASP A 59 -14.54 23.13 15.26
CA ASP A 59 -15.25 22.82 16.52
C ASP A 59 -16.75 23.15 16.44
N GLU A 60 -17.14 24.11 15.61
CA GLU A 60 -18.54 24.38 15.30
C GLU A 60 -19.14 23.32 14.37
N LEU A 61 -18.33 22.71 13.50
CA LEU A 61 -18.77 21.66 12.58
C LEU A 61 -18.91 20.31 13.28
N LEU A 62 -18.03 19.99 14.23
CA LEU A 62 -17.85 18.67 14.80
C LEU A 62 -18.03 18.69 16.33
N SER A 63 -18.60 17.63 16.87
CA SER A 63 -18.47 17.33 18.29
C SER A 63 -17.10 16.71 18.60
N SER A 64 -16.66 16.77 19.86
CA SER A 64 -15.38 16.20 20.29
C SER A 64 -15.21 14.70 19.94
N ASN A 65 -16.31 13.93 20.00
CA ASN A 65 -16.31 12.51 19.64
C ASN A 65 -16.15 12.30 18.11
N GLU A 66 -16.73 13.16 17.30
CA GLU A 66 -16.60 13.12 15.83
C GLU A 66 -15.19 13.46 15.39
N VAL A 67 -14.54 14.45 16.03
CA VAL A 67 -13.12 14.78 15.77
C VAL A 67 -12.23 13.57 16.00
N LEU A 68 -12.45 12.85 17.11
CA LEU A 68 -11.67 11.66 17.44
C LEU A 68 -11.87 10.54 16.41
N SER A 69 -13.13 10.27 16.02
CA SER A 69 -13.43 9.22 15.03
C SER A 69 -12.84 9.51 13.64
N ILE A 70 -12.86 10.76 13.20
CA ILE A 70 -12.26 11.20 11.94
C ILE A 70 -10.74 11.07 11.97
N ALA A 71 -10.11 11.48 13.07
CA ALA A 71 -8.67 11.35 13.24
C ALA A 71 -8.23 9.87 13.23
N GLU A 72 -9.00 8.98 13.85
CA GLU A 72 -8.72 7.54 13.81
C GLU A 72 -8.87 6.95 12.41
N GLU A 73 -9.90 7.34 11.66
CA GLU A 73 -10.13 6.86 10.29
C GLU A 73 -9.03 7.35 9.34
N ASP A 74 -8.63 8.62 9.45
CA ASP A 74 -7.54 9.21 8.66
C ASP A 74 -6.21 8.50 8.96
N ASN A 75 -5.91 8.23 10.22
CA ASN A 75 -4.73 7.46 10.62
C ASN A 75 -4.76 6.04 10.04
N LYS A 76 -5.88 5.33 10.11
CA LYS A 76 -6.03 3.99 9.52
C LYS A 76 -5.83 4.00 7.99
N GLN A 77 -6.29 5.04 7.31
CA GLN A 77 -6.08 5.18 5.87
C GLN A 77 -4.59 5.43 5.54
N LYS A 78 -3.92 6.32 6.29
CA LYS A 78 -2.48 6.59 6.15
C LYS A 78 -1.64 5.34 6.42
N GLU A 79 -1.97 4.58 7.45
CA GLU A 79 -1.32 3.31 7.75
C GLU A 79 -1.48 2.27 6.62
N LYS A 80 -2.69 2.12 6.08
CA LYS A 80 -2.93 1.23 4.92
C LYS A 80 -2.13 1.65 3.69
N HIS A 81 -2.04 2.96 3.46
CA HIS A 81 -1.27 3.52 2.36
C HIS A 81 0.22 3.26 2.55
N LEU A 82 0.77 3.58 3.72
CA LEU A 82 2.17 3.35 4.06
C LEU A 82 2.53 1.85 3.97
N LYS A 83 1.68 0.97 4.48
CA LYS A 83 1.84 -0.48 4.37
C LYS A 83 1.96 -0.92 2.89
N GLY A 84 1.08 -0.43 2.04
CA GLY A 84 1.12 -0.72 0.60
C GLY A 84 2.41 -0.23 -0.07
N LEU A 85 2.87 0.98 0.27
CA LEU A 85 4.14 1.55 -0.22
C LEU A 85 5.33 0.66 0.16
N ILE A 86 5.47 0.31 1.43
CA ILE A 86 6.60 -0.49 1.91
C ILE A 86 6.59 -1.88 1.26
N PHE A 87 5.42 -2.55 1.18
CA PHE A 87 5.31 -3.85 0.51
C PHE A 87 5.74 -3.76 -0.96
N GLY A 88 5.24 -2.78 -1.69
CA GLY A 88 5.58 -2.59 -3.09
C GLY A 88 7.07 -2.27 -3.31
N LEU A 89 7.66 -1.39 -2.48
CA LEU A 89 9.08 -1.05 -2.57
C LEU A 89 9.98 -2.24 -2.26
N LEU A 90 9.66 -3.03 -1.23
CA LEU A 90 10.40 -4.26 -0.90
C LEU A 90 10.29 -5.30 -2.03
N ASP A 91 9.15 -5.40 -2.71
CA ASP A 91 9.00 -6.32 -3.84
C ASP A 91 9.79 -5.83 -5.06
N ILE A 92 9.78 -4.53 -5.38
CA ILE A 92 10.57 -3.97 -6.48
C ILE A 92 12.07 -4.10 -6.21
N SER A 93 12.50 -3.97 -4.95
CA SER A 93 13.92 -4.10 -4.61
C SER A 93 14.50 -5.49 -4.91
N ALA A 94 13.67 -6.52 -5.14
CA ALA A 94 14.11 -7.81 -5.64
C ALA A 94 14.86 -7.71 -7.01
N LEU A 95 14.64 -6.64 -7.78
CA LEU A 95 15.41 -6.40 -9.02
C LEU A 95 16.90 -6.23 -8.78
N MET A 96 17.33 -5.90 -7.57
CA MET A 96 18.76 -5.82 -7.23
C MET A 96 19.48 -7.16 -7.41
N PHE A 97 18.78 -8.29 -7.35
CA PHE A 97 19.37 -9.62 -7.61
C PHE A 97 19.95 -9.76 -9.02
N PHE A 98 19.47 -8.99 -9.98
CA PHE A 98 20.04 -8.98 -11.32
C PHE A 98 21.43 -8.39 -11.36
N PHE A 99 21.74 -7.45 -10.48
CA PHE A 99 22.96 -6.63 -10.54
C PHE A 99 23.91 -6.92 -9.38
N LEU A 100 23.42 -7.23 -8.20
CA LEU A 100 24.24 -7.46 -7.02
C LEU A 100 24.62 -8.94 -6.84
N PRO A 101 25.79 -9.23 -6.25
CA PRO A 101 26.34 -10.57 -6.14
C PRO A 101 25.73 -11.37 -4.98
N PHE A 102 24.49 -11.80 -5.13
CA PHE A 102 23.76 -12.61 -4.12
C PHE A 102 23.75 -14.11 -4.42
N PHE A 103 24.31 -14.55 -5.55
CA PHE A 103 24.31 -15.96 -5.96
C PHE A 103 25.70 -16.56 -5.85
N GLY A 104 25.79 -17.75 -5.26
CA GLY A 104 27.02 -18.51 -5.20
C GLY A 104 27.21 -19.34 -6.46
N GLN A 105 28.34 -19.15 -7.15
CA GLN A 105 28.81 -19.97 -8.29
C GLN A 105 30.07 -20.70 -7.91
N LYS A 106 30.08 -22.03 -8.08
CA LYS A 106 31.32 -22.83 -7.90
C LYS A 106 32.14 -22.78 -9.16
N GLU A 107 33.36 -22.28 -9.03
CA GLU A 107 34.37 -22.29 -10.13
C GLU A 107 35.71 -22.70 -9.55
N ASN A 108 36.32 -23.74 -10.13
CA ASN A 108 37.61 -24.29 -9.68
C ASN A 108 37.72 -24.64 -8.20
N GLY A 109 36.59 -25.11 -7.58
CA GLY A 109 36.56 -25.48 -6.18
C GLY A 109 36.32 -24.29 -5.20
N ILE A 110 36.29 -23.08 -5.72
CA ILE A 110 36.02 -21.84 -4.97
C ILE A 110 34.56 -21.38 -5.21
N VAL A 111 33.89 -20.91 -4.20
CA VAL A 111 32.56 -20.26 -4.35
C VAL A 111 32.78 -18.78 -4.58
N GLN A 112 32.40 -18.31 -5.76
CA GLN A 112 32.38 -16.88 -6.08
C GLN A 112 30.96 -16.33 -5.99
N GLU A 113 30.84 -15.14 -5.48
CA GLU A 113 29.57 -14.42 -5.42
C GLU A 113 29.34 -13.67 -6.73
N VAL A 114 28.22 -13.95 -7.40
CA VAL A 114 27.87 -13.37 -8.70
C VAL A 114 26.44 -12.84 -8.70
N SER A 115 26.14 -11.95 -9.63
CA SER A 115 24.75 -11.49 -9.86
C SER A 115 23.96 -12.55 -10.63
N LEU A 116 22.63 -12.45 -10.61
CA LEU A 116 21.76 -13.36 -11.36
C LEU A 116 22.05 -13.33 -12.87
N LEU A 117 22.39 -12.16 -13.41
CA LEU A 117 22.76 -12.02 -14.83
C LEU A 117 24.04 -12.79 -15.17
N SER A 118 25.04 -12.73 -14.28
CA SER A 118 26.36 -13.35 -14.48
C SER A 118 26.41 -14.82 -14.05
N LEU A 119 25.34 -15.33 -13.42
CA LEU A 119 25.28 -16.69 -12.90
C LEU A 119 25.33 -17.73 -14.02
N ASN A 120 26.38 -18.58 -14.02
CA ASN A 120 26.60 -19.63 -14.97
C ASN A 120 26.88 -20.98 -14.27
N GLY A 121 26.96 -22.06 -15.02
CA GLY A 121 27.30 -23.40 -14.46
C GLY A 121 26.13 -24.05 -13.65
N ILE A 122 24.91 -23.51 -13.71
CA ILE A 122 23.74 -24.12 -13.15
C ILE A 122 22.78 -24.62 -14.23
N ALA A 123 21.91 -25.57 -13.88
CA ALA A 123 20.90 -26.09 -14.80
C ALA A 123 20.00 -24.97 -15.33
N THR A 124 19.71 -24.99 -16.63
CA THR A 124 18.92 -23.95 -17.32
C THR A 124 17.56 -23.74 -16.68
N TYR A 125 16.88 -24.82 -16.24
CA TYR A 125 15.59 -24.73 -15.57
C TYR A 125 15.64 -23.97 -14.23
N LEU A 126 16.75 -24.10 -13.49
CA LEU A 126 16.94 -23.35 -12.25
C LEU A 126 17.16 -21.86 -12.54
N LYS A 127 18.02 -21.55 -13.51
CA LYS A 127 18.27 -20.16 -13.91
C LYS A 127 16.99 -19.48 -14.38
N THR A 128 16.20 -20.16 -15.23
CA THR A 128 14.90 -19.62 -15.68
C THR A 128 13.91 -19.46 -14.53
N SER A 129 13.88 -20.37 -13.56
CA SER A 129 13.03 -20.25 -12.36
C SER A 129 13.42 -19.04 -11.50
N TYR A 130 14.72 -18.75 -11.36
CA TYR A 130 15.17 -17.54 -10.62
C TYR A 130 14.75 -16.26 -11.33
N TYR A 131 14.92 -16.18 -12.66
CA TYR A 131 14.43 -15.04 -13.44
C TYR A 131 12.91 -14.87 -13.27
N ALA A 132 12.15 -15.96 -13.43
CA ALA A 132 10.69 -15.91 -13.35
C ALA A 132 10.20 -15.43 -12.00
N ILE A 133 10.75 -15.93 -10.87
CA ILE A 133 10.32 -15.55 -9.54
C ILE A 133 10.69 -14.11 -9.19
N VAL A 134 11.93 -13.67 -9.54
CA VAL A 134 12.37 -12.29 -9.28
C VAL A 134 11.55 -11.29 -10.08
N ILE A 135 11.32 -11.57 -11.37
CA ILE A 135 10.47 -10.71 -12.22
C ILE A 135 9.02 -10.69 -11.68
N SER A 136 8.49 -11.85 -11.29
CA SER A 136 7.12 -11.93 -10.75
C SER A 136 6.95 -11.09 -9.49
N ILE A 137 7.91 -11.14 -8.55
CA ILE A 137 7.90 -10.32 -7.33
C ILE A 137 7.97 -8.83 -7.71
N ALA A 138 8.90 -8.45 -8.58
CA ALA A 138 9.08 -7.04 -8.96
C ALA A 138 7.86 -6.47 -9.71
N VAL A 139 7.30 -7.21 -10.66
CA VAL A 139 6.07 -6.83 -11.36
C VAL A 139 4.91 -6.69 -10.37
N TYR A 140 4.79 -7.62 -9.43
CA TYR A 140 3.76 -7.54 -8.40
C TYR A 140 3.95 -6.32 -7.51
N GLY A 141 5.18 -5.95 -7.16
CA GLY A 141 5.52 -4.71 -6.45
C GLY A 141 5.06 -3.46 -7.20
N ILE A 142 5.34 -3.38 -8.51
CA ILE A 142 4.89 -2.29 -9.38
C ILE A 142 3.35 -2.22 -9.38
N LEU A 143 2.67 -3.35 -9.57
CA LEU A 143 1.20 -3.41 -9.52
C LEU A 143 0.64 -2.93 -8.17
N THR A 144 1.30 -3.30 -7.06
CA THR A 144 0.90 -2.88 -5.72
C THR A 144 0.99 -1.37 -5.56
N LEU A 145 2.02 -0.71 -6.09
CA LEU A 145 2.19 0.75 -6.07
C LEU A 145 1.20 1.44 -7.02
N THR A 146 1.06 0.94 -8.24
CA THR A 146 0.17 1.53 -9.25
C THR A 146 -1.30 1.49 -8.82
N PHE A 147 -1.73 0.36 -8.28
CA PHE A 147 -3.12 0.16 -7.84
C PHE A 147 -3.36 0.46 -6.36
N GLN A 148 -2.53 1.32 -5.76
CA GLN A 148 -2.62 1.64 -4.35
C GLN A 148 -3.94 2.31 -3.97
N ASN A 149 -4.46 3.19 -4.84
CA ASN A 149 -5.74 3.90 -4.66
C ASN A 149 -6.96 3.10 -5.12
N TYR A 150 -6.73 1.89 -5.67
CA TYR A 150 -7.81 1.07 -6.19
C TYR A 150 -8.56 0.34 -5.07
N GLN A 151 -9.83 0.70 -4.88
CA GLN A 151 -10.64 0.29 -3.73
C GLN A 151 -11.46 -1.00 -3.93
N LYS A 152 -11.20 -1.80 -4.99
CA LYS A 152 -11.90 -3.09 -5.10
C LYS A 152 -11.55 -4.01 -3.92
N THR A 153 -12.57 -4.48 -3.25
CA THR A 153 -12.50 -5.30 -2.02
C THR A 153 -11.56 -6.50 -2.17
N PHE A 154 -11.59 -7.18 -3.32
CA PHE A 154 -10.70 -8.31 -3.61
C PHE A 154 -9.22 -7.91 -3.60
N TRP A 155 -8.87 -6.80 -4.25
CA TRP A 155 -7.49 -6.31 -4.31
C TRP A 155 -6.98 -5.90 -2.93
N VAL A 156 -7.74 -5.07 -2.23
CA VAL A 156 -7.38 -4.57 -0.90
C VAL A 156 -7.16 -5.71 0.09
N LYS A 157 -8.00 -6.74 0.05
CA LYS A 157 -7.92 -7.90 0.97
C LYS A 157 -6.74 -8.83 0.67
N ASN A 158 -6.39 -9.01 -0.60
CA ASN A 158 -5.48 -10.07 -1.04
C ASN A 158 -4.07 -9.58 -1.41
N ARG A 159 -3.89 -8.29 -1.71
CA ARG A 159 -2.59 -7.77 -2.19
C ARG A 159 -1.40 -8.14 -1.29
N ASN A 160 -1.53 -7.96 0.03
CA ASN A 160 -0.44 -8.25 0.96
C ASN A 160 -0.20 -9.77 1.10
N LYS A 161 -1.27 -10.57 1.04
CA LYS A 161 -1.17 -12.05 1.09
C LYS A 161 -0.44 -12.60 -0.13
N ILE A 162 -0.75 -12.09 -1.33
CA ILE A 162 -0.12 -12.54 -2.57
C ILE A 162 1.37 -12.18 -2.55
N SER A 163 1.74 -10.96 -2.15
CA SER A 163 3.14 -10.55 -1.98
C SER A 163 3.89 -11.50 -1.02
N LEU A 164 3.29 -11.84 0.13
CA LEU A 164 3.91 -12.79 1.07
C LEU A 164 4.10 -14.18 0.47
N ILE A 165 3.08 -14.70 -0.22
CA ILE A 165 3.15 -16.04 -0.86
C ILE A 165 4.28 -16.06 -1.90
N LEU A 166 4.41 -15.03 -2.74
CA LEU A 166 5.48 -14.92 -3.72
C LEU A 166 6.87 -14.87 -3.05
N ASN A 167 7.01 -14.10 -1.96
CA ASN A 167 8.27 -14.04 -1.22
C ASN A 167 8.60 -15.38 -0.55
N VAL A 168 7.63 -16.07 0.07
CA VAL A 168 7.83 -17.41 0.65
C VAL A 168 8.27 -18.40 -0.43
N ALA A 169 7.61 -18.41 -1.59
CA ALA A 169 7.98 -19.28 -2.71
C ALA A 169 9.42 -19.01 -3.19
N ALA A 170 9.83 -17.75 -3.26
CA ALA A 170 11.18 -17.37 -3.65
C ALA A 170 12.23 -17.80 -2.60
N VAL A 171 11.96 -17.58 -1.31
CA VAL A 171 12.85 -18.03 -0.22
C VAL A 171 13.04 -19.55 -0.28
N LEU A 172 11.95 -20.31 -0.44
CA LEU A 172 12.03 -21.77 -0.55
C LEU A 172 12.81 -22.20 -1.78
N LEU A 173 12.57 -21.57 -2.93
CA LEU A 173 13.30 -21.86 -4.17
C LEU A 173 14.81 -21.65 -3.99
N PHE A 174 15.23 -20.53 -3.41
CA PHE A 174 16.65 -20.23 -3.22
C PHE A 174 17.32 -21.12 -2.17
N ILE A 175 16.63 -21.48 -1.10
CA ILE A 175 17.14 -22.40 -0.07
C ILE A 175 17.33 -23.80 -0.66
N ILE A 176 16.29 -24.34 -1.32
CA ILE A 176 16.32 -25.69 -1.93
C ILE A 176 17.42 -25.80 -3.00
N SER A 177 17.65 -24.72 -3.75
CA SER A 177 18.64 -24.67 -4.81
C SER A 177 20.04 -24.26 -4.33
N SER A 178 20.29 -24.28 -3.02
CA SER A 178 21.60 -23.96 -2.40
C SER A 178 22.10 -22.54 -2.71
N GLN A 179 21.20 -21.56 -2.75
CA GLN A 179 21.53 -20.14 -2.88
C GLN A 179 21.23 -19.38 -1.57
N PRO A 180 21.99 -19.61 -0.48
CA PRO A 180 21.65 -19.13 0.86
C PRO A 180 21.64 -17.61 0.99
N TYR A 181 22.53 -16.90 0.29
CA TYR A 181 22.60 -15.44 0.39
C TYR A 181 21.34 -14.77 -0.18
N ALA A 182 20.90 -15.18 -1.38
CA ALA A 182 19.65 -14.69 -1.97
C ALA A 182 18.44 -15.08 -1.12
N GLY A 183 18.43 -16.32 -0.61
CA GLY A 183 17.38 -16.80 0.29
C GLY A 183 17.30 -16.01 1.59
N THR A 184 18.41 -15.77 2.26
CA THR A 184 18.49 -15.00 3.52
C THR A 184 18.02 -13.54 3.30
N PHE A 185 18.41 -12.93 2.20
CA PHE A 185 18.04 -11.56 1.89
C PHE A 185 16.51 -11.42 1.72
N LEU A 186 15.88 -12.29 0.93
CA LEU A 186 14.42 -12.31 0.81
C LEU A 186 13.72 -12.70 2.11
N PHE A 187 14.33 -13.55 2.93
CA PHE A 187 13.80 -13.92 4.23
C PHE A 187 13.74 -12.72 5.17
N ILE A 188 14.74 -11.83 5.14
CA ILE A 188 14.69 -10.56 5.89
C ILE A 188 13.50 -9.71 5.43
N PHE A 189 13.26 -9.58 4.11
CA PHE A 189 12.10 -8.86 3.61
C PHE A 189 10.78 -9.49 4.06
N LEU A 190 10.71 -10.81 4.07
CA LEU A 190 9.55 -11.54 4.58
C LEU A 190 9.28 -11.24 6.04
N ILE A 191 10.34 -11.23 6.89
CA ILE A 191 10.23 -10.86 8.32
C ILE A 191 9.70 -9.42 8.46
N ILE A 192 10.27 -8.46 7.73
CA ILE A 192 9.84 -7.05 7.79
C ILE A 192 8.34 -6.96 7.45
N LYS A 193 7.91 -7.61 6.37
CA LYS A 193 6.48 -7.64 5.96
C LYS A 193 5.59 -8.30 7.01
N ALA A 194 6.03 -9.42 7.60
CA ALA A 194 5.28 -10.11 8.65
C ALA A 194 5.12 -9.25 9.91
N LEU A 195 6.20 -8.61 10.37
CA LEU A 195 6.16 -7.69 11.52
C LEU A 195 5.23 -6.51 11.28
N MET A 196 5.22 -5.96 10.07
CA MET A 196 4.29 -4.88 9.70
C MET A 196 2.84 -5.34 9.73
N LEU A 197 2.54 -6.59 9.37
CA LEU A 197 1.17 -7.11 9.46
C LEU A 197 0.72 -7.29 10.91
N ILE A 198 1.62 -7.68 11.80
CA ILE A 198 1.31 -7.86 13.23
C ILE A 198 1.12 -6.51 13.93
N LYS A 199 2.01 -5.54 13.69
CA LYS A 199 1.96 -4.24 14.36
C LYS A 199 0.71 -3.42 14.00
N TRP A 200 0.15 -3.65 12.81
CA TRP A 200 -0.96 -2.86 12.27
C TRP A 200 -2.23 -3.74 12.08
N GLN A 201 -2.44 -4.69 12.96
CA GLN A 201 -3.73 -5.34 13.18
C GLN A 201 -4.55 -4.47 14.13
#